data_a9fabfc3fa57e4b8fb9775b215d26108
#
_entry.id   a9fabfc3fa57e4b8fb9775b215d26108
#
_cell.length_a   1.000
_cell.length_b   1.000
_cell.length_c   1.000
_cell.angle_alpha   90.00
_cell.angle_beta   90.00
_cell.angle_gamma   90.00
#
_symmetry.space_group_name_H-M   'P 1'
#
loop_
_entity.id
_entity.type
_entity.pdbx_description
1 polymer ?
#
loop_
_entity_poly.entity_id
_entity_poly.type
_entity_poly.pdbx_seq_one_letter_code
_entity_poly.pdbx_strand_id
1 'polypeptide(L)'
;TGGGALPGGIGWYRKTFTVDKADEGKRLYIDFDGLYMNSEVFINGHSLGLRPYGYVSFSYDLTPHIKWGGKNVVAVRVDNAEQPNSRWYSGCGIYRNVWLTKLNPVHIAQWGTFITAQDVSKNSARLNIRTKIQYDAAAQLQDSVKQADGTYVVFDSEIVSLADVVLQSRLMDAEGNVVGEVASELQVIPACPNEVEQEIVVKNPNLWSVNTPYIY
;
A
#
# COMPACT_ATOMS: atom_id res chain seq x y z
N THR A 1 4.71 42.03 -13.71
CA THR A 1 4.11 40.73 -14.06
C THR A 1 5.20 39.68 -14.10
N GLY A 2 5.59 39.17 -12.95
CA GLY A 2 6.58 38.12 -12.87
C GLY A 2 5.98 36.73 -13.13
N GLY A 3 5.65 36.44 -14.37
CA GLY A 3 5.39 35.09 -14.81
C GLY A 3 6.71 34.38 -15.03
N GLY A 4 7.34 33.87 -13.99
CA GLY A 4 8.44 32.93 -14.16
C GLY A 4 7.89 31.66 -14.81
N ALA A 5 8.16 31.47 -16.11
CA ALA A 5 7.89 30.20 -16.75
C ALA A 5 8.81 29.14 -16.11
N LEU A 6 8.24 28.24 -15.32
CA LEU A 6 8.97 27.04 -14.95
C LEU A 6 9.08 26.15 -16.20
N PRO A 7 10.27 25.71 -16.55
CA PRO A 7 10.43 24.81 -17.68
C PRO A 7 9.70 23.50 -17.37
N GLY A 8 8.70 23.18 -18.17
CA GLY A 8 8.14 21.83 -18.26
C GLY A 8 9.06 20.94 -19.09
N GLY A 9 8.80 19.65 -19.11
CA GLY A 9 9.56 18.71 -19.92
C GLY A 9 9.52 17.29 -19.37
N ILE A 10 10.40 16.45 -19.93
CA ILE A 10 10.57 15.08 -19.51
C ILE A 10 11.79 15.00 -18.58
N GLY A 11 11.54 14.53 -17.37
CA GLY A 11 12.58 14.28 -16.37
C GLY A 11 12.73 12.79 -16.06
N TRP A 12 13.97 12.39 -15.72
CA TRP A 12 14.27 11.05 -15.30
C TRP A 12 14.94 11.03 -13.93
N TYR A 13 14.42 10.17 -13.05
CA TYR A 13 15.03 9.84 -11.76
C TYR A 13 15.59 8.43 -11.84
N ARG A 14 16.69 8.17 -11.16
CA ARG A 14 17.31 6.85 -11.05
C ARG A 14 17.92 6.68 -9.67
N LYS A 15 17.60 5.56 -9.03
CA LYS A 15 18.19 5.17 -7.75
C LYS A 15 18.55 3.70 -7.75
N THR A 16 19.76 3.41 -7.30
CA THR A 16 20.21 2.03 -7.02
C THR A 16 20.03 1.74 -5.55
N PHE A 17 19.55 0.54 -5.23
CA PHE A 17 19.41 0.04 -3.87
C PHE A 17 19.72 -1.46 -3.84
N THR A 18 19.99 -1.99 -2.66
CA THR A 18 20.22 -3.43 -2.43
C THR A 18 19.12 -3.99 -1.55
N VAL A 19 18.76 -5.24 -1.82
CA VAL A 19 17.84 -6.02 -0.99
C VAL A 19 18.61 -7.21 -0.46
N ASP A 20 18.47 -7.49 0.83
CA ASP A 20 19.15 -8.61 1.45
C ASP A 20 18.63 -9.95 0.89
N LYS A 21 19.51 -10.94 0.73
CA LYS A 21 19.15 -12.30 0.36
C LYS A 21 18.26 -12.96 1.42
N ALA A 22 18.46 -12.61 2.69
CA ALA A 22 17.64 -13.09 3.80
C ALA A 22 16.16 -12.66 3.73
N ASP A 23 15.85 -11.66 2.90
CA ASP A 23 14.48 -11.17 2.68
C ASP A 23 13.77 -11.88 1.52
N GLU A 24 14.42 -12.85 0.88
CA GLU A 24 13.78 -13.65 -0.17
C GLU A 24 12.53 -14.37 0.39
N GLY A 25 11.42 -14.28 -0.35
CA GLY A 25 10.11 -14.74 0.11
C GLY A 25 9.24 -13.66 0.73
N LYS A 26 9.77 -12.49 1.04
CA LYS A 26 8.97 -11.31 1.41
C LYS A 26 8.40 -10.62 0.16
N ARG A 27 7.46 -9.70 0.40
CA ARG A 27 6.90 -8.82 -0.62
C ARG A 27 7.58 -7.47 -0.53
N LEU A 28 7.86 -6.88 -1.67
CA LEU A 28 8.52 -5.58 -1.75
C LEU A 28 7.71 -4.64 -2.62
N TYR A 29 7.30 -3.51 -2.05
CA TYR A 29 6.52 -2.49 -2.75
C TYR A 29 7.30 -1.17 -2.81
N ILE A 30 7.02 -0.38 -3.84
CA ILE A 30 7.43 1.02 -3.90
C ILE A 30 6.18 1.90 -3.87
N ASP A 31 6.13 2.80 -2.90
CA ASP A 31 4.99 3.68 -2.66
C ASP A 31 5.38 5.12 -2.97
N PHE A 32 4.60 5.78 -3.79
CA PHE A 32 4.74 7.19 -4.12
C PHE A 32 3.63 7.99 -3.46
N ASP A 33 3.97 8.89 -2.55
CA ASP A 33 2.98 9.79 -1.92
C ASP A 33 2.52 10.88 -2.89
N GLY A 34 3.34 11.25 -3.86
CA GLY A 34 2.99 12.21 -4.89
C GLY A 34 4.06 12.34 -5.96
N LEU A 35 3.64 12.24 -7.21
CA LEU A 35 4.49 12.26 -8.39
C LEU A 35 3.73 12.90 -9.56
N TYR A 36 4.15 14.10 -10.01
CA TYR A 36 3.46 14.88 -11.02
C TYR A 36 4.29 14.97 -12.29
N MET A 37 3.78 14.58 -13.45
CA MET A 37 2.65 13.79 -13.87
C MET A 37 3.05 12.88 -15.03
N ASN A 38 2.09 12.10 -15.61
CA ASN A 38 2.37 11.13 -16.68
C ASN A 38 3.60 10.31 -16.38
N SER A 39 3.63 9.78 -15.14
CA SER A 39 4.82 9.10 -14.65
C SER A 39 4.82 7.63 -15.03
N GLU A 40 5.97 7.13 -15.43
CA GLU A 40 6.21 5.72 -15.70
C GLU A 40 7.35 5.23 -14.81
N VAL A 41 7.11 4.15 -14.08
CA VAL A 41 8.05 3.58 -13.11
C VAL A 41 8.62 2.28 -13.65
N PHE A 42 9.92 2.12 -13.49
CA PHE A 42 10.67 0.94 -13.95
C PHE A 42 11.46 0.34 -12.79
N ILE A 43 11.51 -0.97 -12.73
CA ILE A 43 12.41 -1.72 -11.86
C ILE A 43 13.26 -2.67 -12.70
N ASN A 44 14.58 -2.59 -12.59
CA ASN A 44 15.54 -3.41 -13.33
C ASN A 44 15.27 -3.47 -14.85
N GLY A 45 14.71 -2.41 -15.42
CA GLY A 45 14.33 -2.30 -16.84
C GLY A 45 12.92 -2.75 -17.19
N HIS A 46 12.16 -3.31 -16.23
CA HIS A 46 10.75 -3.69 -16.41
C HIS A 46 9.84 -2.50 -16.08
N SER A 47 8.94 -2.13 -17.00
CA SER A 47 7.91 -1.11 -16.74
C SER A 47 6.85 -1.65 -15.79
N LEU A 48 6.52 -0.87 -14.76
CA LEU A 48 5.45 -1.17 -13.81
C LEU A 48 4.14 -0.48 -14.18
N GLY A 49 4.16 0.37 -15.19
CA GLY A 49 3.00 1.04 -15.73
C GLY A 49 3.06 2.57 -15.67
N LEU A 50 2.09 3.18 -16.34
CA LEU A 50 1.92 4.62 -16.46
C LEU A 50 0.86 5.12 -15.48
N ARG A 51 1.15 6.24 -14.79
CA ARG A 51 0.23 7.00 -13.95
C ARG A 51 0.07 8.42 -14.49
N PRO A 52 -1.05 8.71 -15.18
CA PRO A 52 -1.24 10.03 -15.77
C PRO A 52 -1.47 11.13 -14.73
N TYR A 53 -2.29 10.84 -13.71
CA TYR A 53 -2.72 11.81 -12.72
C TYR A 53 -1.70 11.98 -11.59
N GLY A 54 -1.35 13.23 -11.28
CA GLY A 54 -0.23 13.56 -10.41
C GLY A 54 -0.57 13.82 -8.94
N TYR A 55 -1.85 13.79 -8.52
CA TYR A 55 -2.27 14.19 -7.17
C TYR A 55 -2.78 13.03 -6.30
N VAL A 56 -2.56 11.80 -6.69
CA VAL A 56 -2.89 10.60 -5.90
C VAL A 56 -1.64 9.83 -5.54
N SER A 57 -1.64 9.25 -4.35
CA SER A 57 -0.64 8.27 -3.96
C SER A 57 -0.91 6.94 -4.67
N PHE A 58 0.15 6.21 -4.98
CA PHE A 58 0.04 4.90 -5.62
C PHE A 58 1.22 4.00 -5.24
N SER A 59 1.04 2.71 -5.44
CA SER A 59 2.01 1.68 -5.13
C SER A 59 2.21 0.73 -6.32
N TYR A 60 3.41 0.15 -6.39
CA TYR A 60 3.72 -0.95 -7.29
C TYR A 60 4.41 -2.09 -6.55
N ASP A 61 4.03 -3.31 -6.88
CA ASP A 61 4.74 -4.51 -6.45
C ASP A 61 6.04 -4.69 -7.24
N LEU A 62 7.15 -4.65 -6.55
CA LEU A 62 8.48 -4.87 -7.12
C LEU A 62 8.90 -6.34 -7.10
N THR A 63 8.27 -7.15 -6.26
CA THR A 63 8.68 -8.51 -5.91
C THR A 63 9.03 -9.38 -7.13
N PRO A 64 8.23 -9.40 -8.22
CA PRO A 64 8.51 -10.25 -9.37
C PRO A 64 9.81 -9.93 -10.12
N HIS A 65 10.34 -8.72 -9.91
CA HIS A 65 11.48 -8.19 -10.67
C HIS A 65 12.71 -7.91 -9.81
N ILE A 66 12.67 -8.28 -8.52
CA ILE A 66 13.76 -8.02 -7.57
C ILE A 66 14.87 -9.07 -7.70
N LYS A 67 16.11 -8.59 -7.66
CA LYS A 67 17.30 -9.40 -7.51
C LYS A 67 17.63 -9.46 -6.02
N TRP A 68 17.22 -10.55 -5.37
CA TRP A 68 17.49 -10.80 -3.96
C TRP A 68 18.99 -11.01 -3.71
N GLY A 69 19.54 -10.36 -2.71
CA GLY A 69 20.98 -10.34 -2.42
C GLY A 69 21.82 -9.49 -3.37
N GLY A 70 21.18 -8.71 -4.25
CA GLY A 70 21.86 -7.96 -5.29
C GLY A 70 21.42 -6.50 -5.41
N LYS A 71 22.06 -5.81 -6.36
CA LYS A 71 21.72 -4.44 -6.72
C LYS A 71 20.49 -4.40 -7.61
N ASN A 72 19.55 -3.53 -7.25
CA ASN A 72 18.36 -3.22 -8.00
C ASN A 72 18.37 -1.75 -8.40
N VAL A 73 17.76 -1.43 -9.53
CA VAL A 73 17.66 -0.06 -10.05
C VAL A 73 16.20 0.28 -10.27
N VAL A 74 15.71 1.29 -9.58
CA VAL A 74 14.45 1.94 -9.90
C VAL A 74 14.73 3.16 -10.77
N ALA A 75 13.94 3.33 -11.84
CA ALA A 75 13.93 4.52 -12.66
C ALA A 75 12.51 5.05 -12.81
N VAL A 76 12.35 6.37 -12.84
CA VAL A 76 11.06 7.02 -12.95
C VAL A 76 11.17 8.07 -14.05
N ARG A 77 10.34 7.92 -15.08
CA ARG A 77 10.12 8.93 -16.11
C ARG A 77 8.94 9.80 -15.68
N VAL A 78 9.09 11.10 -15.77
CA VAL A 78 8.02 12.06 -15.52
C VAL A 78 7.90 12.95 -16.73
N ASP A 79 6.68 13.11 -17.23
CA ASP A 79 6.42 13.93 -18.41
C ASP A 79 5.42 15.04 -18.07
N ASN A 80 5.93 16.26 -17.98
CA ASN A 80 5.14 17.48 -17.84
C ASN A 80 5.49 18.46 -18.96
N ALA A 81 5.62 17.94 -20.18
CA ALA A 81 5.97 18.75 -21.35
C ALA A 81 4.81 19.61 -21.86
N GLU A 82 3.57 19.16 -21.67
CA GLU A 82 2.38 19.89 -22.10
C GLU A 82 2.07 21.04 -21.12
N GLN A 83 2.29 22.28 -21.57
CA GLN A 83 2.06 23.50 -20.82
C GLN A 83 1.26 24.52 -21.68
N PRO A 84 0.41 25.36 -21.04
CA PRO A 84 0.02 25.37 -19.62
C PRO A 84 -1.00 24.27 -19.32
N ASN A 85 -0.88 23.60 -18.16
CA ASN A 85 -1.78 22.52 -17.77
C ASN A 85 -2.78 22.92 -16.66
N SER A 86 -2.63 24.08 -16.06
CA SER A 86 -3.58 24.61 -15.07
C SER A 86 -3.47 26.14 -14.91
N ARG A 87 -4.36 26.73 -14.11
CA ARG A 87 -4.38 28.16 -13.77
C ARG A 87 -3.44 28.52 -12.61
N TRP A 88 -2.86 27.51 -11.96
CA TRP A 88 -1.93 27.67 -10.84
C TRP A 88 -0.63 26.99 -11.13
N TYR A 89 0.27 27.14 -10.21
CA TYR A 89 1.60 26.54 -10.28
C TYR A 89 1.51 25.02 -10.10
N SER A 90 1.96 24.27 -11.09
CA SER A 90 2.10 22.81 -11.01
C SER A 90 3.58 22.46 -10.92
N GLY A 91 4.01 21.96 -9.77
CA GLY A 91 5.37 21.41 -9.66
C GLY A 91 5.51 20.13 -10.48
N CYS A 92 6.70 19.89 -11.03
CA CYS A 92 7.00 18.67 -11.76
C CYS A 92 7.81 17.71 -10.92
N GLY A 93 7.65 16.42 -11.16
CA GLY A 93 8.50 15.40 -10.61
C GLY A 93 7.99 14.78 -9.32
N ILE A 94 8.90 14.19 -8.57
CA ILE A 94 8.61 13.57 -7.26
C ILE A 94 8.57 14.71 -6.24
N TYR A 95 7.36 15.10 -5.82
CA TYR A 95 7.16 16.24 -4.91
C TYR A 95 6.84 15.81 -3.47
N ARG A 96 6.69 14.51 -3.21
CA ARG A 96 6.47 13.92 -1.90
C ARG A 96 7.38 12.72 -1.67
N ASN A 97 7.19 12.02 -0.56
CA ASN A 97 8.04 10.88 -0.21
C ASN A 97 7.87 9.69 -1.16
N VAL A 98 8.94 8.92 -1.27
CA VAL A 98 8.94 7.61 -1.91
C VAL A 98 9.42 6.60 -0.88
N TRP A 99 8.63 5.58 -0.64
CA TRP A 99 8.90 4.55 0.37
C TRP A 99 9.21 3.22 -0.32
N LEU A 100 10.13 2.48 0.27
CA LEU A 100 10.35 1.08 -0.05
C LEU A 100 9.80 0.26 1.10
N THR A 101 8.67 -0.41 0.85
CA THR A 101 7.91 -1.14 1.86
C THR A 101 8.20 -2.63 1.73
N LYS A 102 8.68 -3.24 2.81
CA LYS A 102 8.98 -4.67 2.86
C LYS A 102 8.02 -5.35 3.83
N LEU A 103 7.29 -6.35 3.36
CA LEU A 103 6.22 -7.02 4.09
C LEU A 103 6.41 -8.54 4.07
N ASN A 104 5.86 -9.22 5.06
CA ASN A 104 5.69 -10.66 5.02
C ASN A 104 4.60 -11.04 4.00
N PRO A 105 4.56 -12.29 3.50
CA PRO A 105 3.51 -12.73 2.59
C PRO A 105 2.11 -12.47 3.12
N VAL A 106 1.88 -12.68 4.40
CA VAL A 106 0.64 -12.29 5.09
C VAL A 106 0.85 -10.94 5.76
N HIS A 107 0.06 -9.95 5.40
CA HIS A 107 0.16 -8.60 5.92
C HIS A 107 -1.17 -7.83 5.81
N ILE A 108 -1.29 -6.73 6.53
CA ILE A 108 -2.40 -5.81 6.33
C ILE A 108 -2.23 -5.13 4.97
N ALA A 109 -3.27 -5.17 4.15
CA ALA A 109 -3.25 -4.56 2.81
C ALA A 109 -2.96 -3.06 2.89
N GLN A 110 -2.39 -2.49 1.85
CA GLN A 110 -2.19 -1.05 1.77
C GLN A 110 -3.54 -0.33 1.91
N TRP A 111 -3.61 0.66 2.82
CA TRP A 111 -4.87 1.32 3.24
C TRP A 111 -5.97 0.34 3.67
N GLY A 112 -5.57 -0.81 4.14
CA GLY A 112 -6.47 -1.92 4.46
C GLY A 112 -7.23 -1.75 5.78
N THR A 113 -6.95 -0.72 6.58
CA THR A 113 -7.65 -0.48 7.84
C THR A 113 -8.62 0.68 7.71
N PHE A 114 -9.89 0.44 8.00
CA PHE A 114 -10.95 1.44 8.00
C PHE A 114 -11.62 1.47 9.37
N ILE A 115 -11.64 2.65 10.01
CA ILE A 115 -12.14 2.82 11.36
C ILE A 115 -13.30 3.83 11.35
N THR A 116 -14.39 3.47 12.02
CA THR A 116 -15.52 4.36 12.28
C THR A 116 -15.84 4.41 13.76
N ALA A 117 -16.20 5.60 14.25
CA ALA A 117 -16.69 5.77 15.61
C ALA A 117 -18.22 5.87 15.60
N GLN A 118 -18.87 5.08 16.45
CA GLN A 118 -20.32 5.04 16.62
C GLN A 118 -20.70 5.25 18.07
N ASP A 119 -21.96 5.64 18.32
CA ASP A 119 -22.51 5.82 19.65
C ASP A 119 -21.63 6.70 20.57
N VAL A 120 -21.04 7.73 19.98
CA VAL A 120 -20.07 8.60 20.65
C VAL A 120 -20.76 9.47 21.69
N SER A 121 -20.34 9.34 22.94
CA SER A 121 -20.81 10.12 24.06
C SER A 121 -19.66 10.39 25.05
N LYS A 122 -19.92 11.20 26.07
CA LYS A 122 -18.92 11.41 27.16
C LYS A 122 -18.64 10.15 27.96
N ASN A 123 -19.54 9.17 27.95
CA ASN A 123 -19.44 7.96 28.76
C ASN A 123 -18.82 6.79 27.98
N SER A 124 -19.02 6.76 26.68
CA SER A 124 -18.51 5.68 25.82
C SER A 124 -18.45 6.09 24.36
N ALA A 125 -17.59 5.41 23.64
CA ALA A 125 -17.57 5.40 22.17
C ALA A 125 -17.30 3.98 21.70
N ARG A 126 -17.88 3.59 20.57
CA ARG A 126 -17.68 2.30 19.93
C ARG A 126 -16.90 2.51 18.66
N LEU A 127 -15.75 1.85 18.53
CA LEU A 127 -14.95 1.86 17.32
C LEU A 127 -15.18 0.56 16.56
N ASN A 128 -15.65 0.66 15.33
CA ASN A 128 -15.66 -0.45 14.39
C ASN A 128 -14.43 -0.37 13.52
N ILE A 129 -13.65 -1.43 13.51
CA ILE A 129 -12.39 -1.55 12.79
C ILE A 129 -12.56 -2.65 11.76
N ARG A 130 -12.48 -2.29 10.48
CA ARG A 130 -12.49 -3.23 9.37
C ARG A 130 -11.09 -3.30 8.77
N THR A 131 -10.49 -4.48 8.80
CA THR A 131 -9.12 -4.68 8.34
C THR A 131 -9.09 -5.70 7.21
N LYS A 132 -8.46 -5.31 6.10
CA LYS A 132 -8.16 -6.19 4.97
C LYS A 132 -6.78 -6.80 5.15
N ILE A 133 -6.72 -8.12 5.12
CA ILE A 133 -5.48 -8.88 5.18
C ILE A 133 -5.20 -9.44 3.80
N GLN A 134 -4.03 -9.15 3.30
CA GLN A 134 -3.53 -9.69 2.04
C GLN A 134 -2.62 -10.87 2.34
N TYR A 135 -2.81 -11.97 1.61
CA TYR A 135 -1.91 -13.10 1.63
C TYR A 135 -1.38 -13.34 0.21
N ASP A 136 -0.17 -12.88 0.00
CA ASP A 136 0.59 -13.09 -1.23
C ASP A 136 1.47 -14.32 -1.05
N ALA A 137 0.88 -15.50 -1.04
CA ALA A 137 1.67 -16.71 -1.20
C ALA A 137 2.46 -16.58 -2.50
N ALA A 138 3.72 -17.02 -2.50
CA ALA A 138 4.42 -17.20 -3.76
C ALA A 138 3.53 -18.06 -4.65
N ALA A 139 2.92 -17.42 -5.63
CA ALA A 139 1.95 -18.09 -6.47
C ALA A 139 2.67 -19.16 -7.28
N GLN A 140 2.68 -20.35 -6.78
CA GLN A 140 2.71 -21.54 -7.63
C GLN A 140 1.29 -21.80 -8.17
N LEU A 141 0.63 -20.72 -8.59
CA LEU A 141 -0.48 -20.80 -9.52
C LEU A 141 0.09 -20.94 -10.94
N GLN A 142 0.97 -21.86 -11.11
CA GLN A 142 1.29 -22.43 -12.40
C GLN A 142 0.60 -23.78 -12.44
N ASP A 143 -0.49 -23.78 -13.15
CA ASP A 143 -0.66 -24.68 -14.29
C ASP A 143 -2.07 -24.56 -14.81
N SER A 144 -2.38 -23.40 -15.39
CA SER A 144 -3.38 -23.39 -16.44
C SER A 144 -2.63 -23.71 -17.74
N VAL A 145 -2.75 -24.92 -18.21
CA VAL A 145 -2.23 -25.28 -19.54
C VAL A 145 -3.28 -24.88 -20.58
N LYS A 146 -2.90 -23.91 -21.42
CA LYS A 146 -3.71 -23.54 -22.57
C LYS A 146 -3.73 -24.73 -23.55
N GLN A 147 -4.90 -25.30 -23.77
CA GLN A 147 -5.07 -26.37 -24.75
C GLN A 147 -5.03 -25.82 -26.19
N ALA A 148 -4.82 -26.71 -27.15
CA ALA A 148 -4.73 -26.34 -28.56
C ALA A 148 -6.04 -25.74 -29.11
N ASP A 149 -7.17 -25.96 -28.45
CA ASP A 149 -8.49 -25.39 -28.76
C ASP A 149 -8.74 -24.02 -28.14
N GLY A 150 -7.77 -23.48 -27.38
CA GLY A 150 -7.88 -22.20 -26.72
C GLY A 150 -8.52 -22.24 -25.32
N THR A 151 -8.99 -23.40 -24.86
CA THR A 151 -9.48 -23.58 -23.49
C THR A 151 -8.33 -23.71 -22.49
N TYR A 152 -8.60 -23.35 -21.23
CA TYR A 152 -7.65 -23.53 -20.12
C TYR A 152 -8.14 -24.68 -19.26
N VAL A 153 -7.32 -25.71 -19.06
CA VAL A 153 -7.54 -26.70 -18.02
C VAL A 153 -6.86 -26.17 -16.75
N VAL A 154 -7.68 -25.83 -15.79
CA VAL A 154 -7.20 -25.58 -14.41
C VAL A 154 -7.10 -26.96 -13.78
N PHE A 155 -5.86 -27.43 -13.54
CA PHE A 155 -5.67 -28.59 -12.69
C PHE A 155 -6.06 -28.16 -11.26
N ASP A 156 -6.81 -29.03 -10.61
CA ASP A 156 -7.15 -28.90 -9.19
C ASP A 156 -5.84 -28.91 -8.43
N SER A 157 -5.24 -27.71 -8.31
CA SER A 157 -3.97 -27.55 -7.64
C SER A 157 -4.21 -27.75 -6.16
N GLU A 158 -3.45 -28.66 -5.60
CA GLU A 158 -3.36 -28.92 -4.18
C GLU A 158 -3.54 -27.65 -3.35
N ILE A 159 -4.38 -27.76 -2.36
CA ILE A 159 -4.78 -26.78 -1.37
C ILE A 159 -3.65 -25.81 -1.09
N VAL A 160 -3.81 -24.60 -1.58
CA VAL A 160 -2.97 -23.48 -1.21
C VAL A 160 -2.99 -23.39 0.32
N SER A 161 -1.85 -23.52 0.96
CA SER A 161 -1.77 -23.58 2.41
C SER A 161 -2.43 -22.36 3.05
N LEU A 162 -3.50 -22.59 3.79
CA LEU A 162 -4.10 -21.56 4.63
C LEU A 162 -3.07 -21.12 5.66
N ALA A 163 -3.09 -19.85 6.02
CA ALA A 163 -2.29 -19.34 7.12
C ALA A 163 -3.19 -19.01 8.31
N ASP A 164 -2.91 -19.62 9.45
CA ASP A 164 -3.54 -19.24 10.72
C ASP A 164 -2.87 -17.96 11.21
N VAL A 165 -3.66 -16.93 11.45
CA VAL A 165 -3.17 -15.64 11.92
C VAL A 165 -4.02 -15.11 13.07
N VAL A 166 -3.41 -14.26 13.88
CA VAL A 166 -4.11 -13.48 14.91
C VAL A 166 -4.01 -12.01 14.51
N LEU A 167 -5.16 -11.39 14.25
CA LEU A 167 -5.26 -9.95 14.08
C LEU A 167 -5.50 -9.30 15.43
N GLN A 168 -4.54 -8.51 15.91
CA GLN A 168 -4.67 -7.74 17.14
C GLN A 168 -4.75 -6.25 16.81
N SER A 169 -5.85 -5.61 17.25
CA SER A 169 -6.02 -4.16 17.18
C SER A 169 -5.92 -3.55 18.57
N ARG A 170 -5.11 -2.51 18.71
CA ARG A 170 -4.91 -1.78 19.96
C ARG A 170 -5.17 -0.31 19.73
N LEU A 171 -5.98 0.28 20.60
CA LEU A 171 -6.15 1.72 20.68
C LEU A 171 -5.24 2.24 21.80
N MET A 172 -4.43 3.24 21.50
CA MET A 172 -3.52 3.86 22.46
C MET A 172 -3.90 5.31 22.66
N ASP A 173 -3.68 5.82 23.88
CA ASP A 173 -3.78 7.24 24.20
C ASP A 173 -2.53 8.02 23.72
N ALA A 174 -2.53 9.33 23.93
CA ALA A 174 -1.42 10.20 23.55
C ALA A 174 -0.10 9.88 24.30
N GLU A 175 -0.19 9.23 25.44
CA GLU A 175 0.94 8.80 26.27
C GLU A 175 1.44 7.39 25.90
N GLY A 176 0.73 6.70 24.97
CA GLY A 176 1.07 5.36 24.51
C GLY A 176 0.51 4.22 25.36
N ASN A 177 -0.40 4.52 26.30
CA ASN A 177 -1.07 3.47 27.07
C ASN A 177 -2.20 2.83 26.25
N VAL A 178 -2.36 1.52 26.38
CA VAL A 178 -3.45 0.80 25.71
C VAL A 178 -4.76 1.08 26.46
N VAL A 179 -5.70 1.74 25.77
CA VAL A 179 -7.04 2.06 26.31
C VAL A 179 -8.14 1.14 25.79
N GLY A 180 -7.81 0.31 24.83
CA GLY A 180 -8.70 -0.74 24.33
C GLY A 180 -7.95 -1.66 23.38
N GLU A 181 -8.30 -2.95 23.43
CA GLU A 181 -7.71 -3.93 22.50
C GLU A 181 -8.72 -5.04 22.18
N VAL A 182 -8.52 -5.66 21.03
CA VAL A 182 -9.26 -6.82 20.56
C VAL A 182 -8.35 -7.70 19.71
N ALA A 183 -8.52 -9.01 19.80
CA ALA A 183 -7.83 -9.98 18.97
C ALA A 183 -8.85 -10.91 18.29
N SER A 184 -8.57 -11.28 17.05
CA SER A 184 -9.36 -12.22 16.28
C SER A 184 -8.44 -13.25 15.64
N GLU A 185 -8.75 -14.52 15.87
CA GLU A 185 -8.09 -15.64 15.20
C GLU A 185 -8.81 -15.93 13.89
N LEU A 186 -8.08 -16.11 12.82
CA LEU A 186 -8.66 -16.40 11.51
C LEU A 186 -7.70 -17.20 10.64
N GLN A 187 -8.26 -17.89 9.66
CA GLN A 187 -7.52 -18.48 8.57
C GLN A 187 -7.59 -17.56 7.36
N VAL A 188 -6.45 -17.20 6.82
CA VAL A 188 -6.37 -16.39 5.60
C VAL A 188 -6.09 -17.26 4.38
N ILE A 189 -6.81 -16.96 3.32
CA ILE A 189 -6.76 -17.67 2.04
C ILE A 189 -5.90 -16.85 1.07
N PRO A 190 -4.89 -17.45 0.43
CA PRO A 190 -4.10 -16.74 -0.57
C PRO A 190 -4.94 -16.25 -1.74
N ALA A 191 -4.56 -15.11 -2.30
CA ALA A 191 -5.19 -14.47 -3.44
C ALA A 191 -6.71 -14.20 -3.31
N CYS A 192 -7.26 -14.35 -2.09
CA CYS A 192 -8.65 -14.05 -1.77
C CYS A 192 -8.76 -12.79 -0.91
N PRO A 193 -9.88 -12.07 -0.97
CA PRO A 193 -10.18 -11.01 -0.02
C PRO A 193 -10.39 -11.62 1.37
N ASN A 194 -9.49 -11.29 2.31
CA ASN A 194 -9.64 -11.63 3.72
C ASN A 194 -9.95 -10.31 4.46
N GLU A 195 -11.16 -10.18 4.97
CA GLU A 195 -11.60 -8.99 5.70
C GLU A 195 -12.12 -9.37 7.07
N VAL A 196 -11.72 -8.64 8.09
CA VAL A 196 -12.06 -8.87 9.49
C VAL A 196 -12.68 -7.62 10.08
N GLU A 197 -13.80 -7.77 10.75
CA GLU A 197 -14.42 -6.71 11.53
C GLU A 197 -14.17 -6.93 13.01
N GLN A 198 -13.72 -5.89 13.69
CA GLN A 198 -13.45 -5.88 15.13
C GLN A 198 -14.12 -4.67 15.77
N GLU A 199 -14.42 -4.78 17.05
CA GLU A 199 -15.03 -3.70 17.83
C GLU A 199 -14.20 -3.44 19.08
N ILE A 200 -13.96 -2.15 19.38
CA ILE A 200 -13.39 -1.69 20.63
C ILE A 200 -14.35 -0.68 21.26
N VAL A 201 -14.73 -0.93 22.50
CA VAL A 201 -15.53 0.02 23.30
C VAL A 201 -14.62 0.79 24.22
N VAL A 202 -14.58 2.11 24.02
CA VAL A 202 -13.80 3.04 24.84
C VAL A 202 -14.70 3.64 25.90
N LYS A 203 -14.36 3.49 27.17
CA LYS A 203 -15.08 4.11 28.29
C LYS A 203 -14.51 5.49 28.58
N ASN A 204 -15.40 6.48 28.81
CA ASN A 204 -15.05 7.86 29.10
C ASN A 204 -14.02 8.44 28.10
N PRO A 205 -14.31 8.38 26.79
CA PRO A 205 -13.33 8.81 25.80
C PRO A 205 -13.03 10.31 25.89
N ASN A 206 -11.78 10.67 25.65
CA ASN A 206 -11.41 12.06 25.42
C ASN A 206 -11.92 12.49 24.04
N LEU A 207 -13.01 13.25 24.04
CA LEU A 207 -13.63 13.67 22.78
C LEU A 207 -12.83 14.82 22.17
N TRP A 208 -12.60 14.70 20.86
CA TRP A 208 -11.97 15.77 20.09
C TRP A 208 -12.87 17.00 20.01
N SER A 209 -12.29 18.16 20.21
CA SER A 209 -12.93 19.43 19.87
C SER A 209 -11.87 20.41 19.39
N VAL A 210 -12.29 21.53 18.78
CA VAL A 210 -11.39 22.61 18.34
C VAL A 210 -10.57 23.16 19.51
N ASN A 211 -11.15 23.23 20.72
CA ASN A 211 -10.49 23.73 21.91
C ASN A 211 -9.66 22.66 22.65
N THR A 212 -9.98 21.39 22.45
CA THR A 212 -9.29 20.26 23.08
C THR A 212 -9.08 19.17 22.03
N PRO A 213 -8.13 19.39 21.09
CA PRO A 213 -7.82 18.41 20.06
C PRO A 213 -7.09 17.22 20.71
N TYR A 214 -7.77 16.09 20.82
CA TYR A 214 -7.22 14.85 21.35
C TYR A 214 -7.26 13.76 20.27
N ILE A 215 -6.19 13.00 20.13
CA ILE A 215 -6.06 11.90 19.17
C ILE A 215 -5.64 10.65 19.94
N TYR A 216 -6.32 9.55 19.64
CA TYR A 216 -5.95 8.20 20.06
C TYR A 216 -5.01 7.54 19.06
#